data_3f8ba65d0b9af9852aeeaba2ed7b8a83
#
_entry.id   3f8ba65d0b9af9852aeeaba2ed7b8a83
#
_cell.length_a   1.000
_cell.length_b   1.000
_cell.length_c   1.000
_cell.angle_alpha   90.00
_cell.angle_beta   90.00
_cell.angle_gamma   90.00
#
_symmetry.space_group_name_H-M   'P 1'
#
loop_
_entity.id
_entity.type
_entity.pdbx_description
1 polymer ?
#
loop_
_entity_poly.entity_id
_entity_poly.type
_entity_poly.pdbx_seq_one_letter_code
_entity_poly.pdbx_strand_id
1 'polypeptide(L)'
;MARKFEIRNSTAEFLIFQLEGKEDGVQVVYKDETIWATQKVIAELFDCSTDNVGVHLKNIFASGELDKEATTEKISVVQMEGDREVKRTTQFYNLDAIISVGYRVNSVRATQFRQWCTYVLRQFAIRGYVIDKKRMENGSFIG
;
A
#
# COMPACT_ATOMS: atom_id res chain seq x y z
N MET A 1 -4.25 -6.23 23.76
CA MET A 1 -5.34 -5.39 23.30
C MET A 1 -5.89 -5.94 21.98
N ALA A 2 -7.15 -6.23 21.97
CA ALA A 2 -7.76 -6.73 20.75
C ALA A 2 -7.83 -5.60 19.71
N ARG A 3 -7.39 -5.91 18.51
CA ARG A 3 -7.40 -4.96 17.41
C ARG A 3 -8.39 -5.47 16.36
N LYS A 4 -9.36 -4.65 16.05
CA LYS A 4 -10.26 -4.95 14.93
C LYS A 4 -9.62 -4.47 13.65
N PHE A 5 -9.45 -5.37 12.71
CA PHE A 5 -9.02 -5.01 11.36
C PHE A 5 -10.25 -4.90 10.47
N GLU A 6 -10.44 -3.76 9.89
CA GLU A 6 -11.31 -3.63 8.74
C GLU A 6 -10.47 -3.98 7.50
N ILE A 7 -11.05 -4.75 6.59
CA ILE A 7 -10.31 -5.25 5.44
C ILE A 7 -9.69 -4.10 4.64
N ARG A 8 -10.43 -3.01 4.46
CA ARG A 8 -9.95 -1.84 3.73
C ARG A 8 -8.73 -1.17 4.35
N ASN A 9 -8.52 -1.35 5.67
CA ASN A 9 -7.42 -0.72 6.41
C ASN A 9 -6.29 -1.70 6.72
N SER A 10 -6.52 -3.00 6.56
CA SER A 10 -5.56 -4.02 6.98
C SER A 10 -4.22 -3.90 6.23
N THR A 11 -4.26 -3.63 4.93
CA THR A 11 -3.04 -3.46 4.14
C THR A 11 -2.25 -2.25 4.61
N ALA A 12 -2.93 -1.11 4.82
CA ALA A 12 -2.29 0.10 5.33
C ALA A 12 -1.67 -0.15 6.70
N GLU A 13 -2.39 -0.84 7.59
CA GLU A 13 -1.87 -1.16 8.91
C GLU A 13 -0.65 -2.07 8.84
N PHE A 14 -0.67 -3.07 7.97
CA PHE A 14 0.49 -3.94 7.78
C PHE A 14 1.70 -3.16 7.30
N LEU A 15 1.52 -2.28 6.32
CA LEU A 15 2.60 -1.48 5.78
C LEU A 15 3.17 -0.53 6.83
N ILE A 16 2.31 0.10 7.61
CA ILE A 16 2.74 0.97 8.71
C ILE A 16 3.52 0.16 9.75
N PHE A 17 3.04 -1.01 10.11
CA PHE A 17 3.71 -1.88 11.07
C PHE A 17 5.12 -2.27 10.59
N GLN A 18 5.26 -2.61 9.30
CA GLN A 18 6.55 -2.96 8.73
C GLN A 18 7.54 -1.79 8.73
N LEU A 19 7.03 -0.57 8.77
CA LEU A 19 7.85 0.63 8.82
C LEU A 19 8.18 1.05 10.24
N GLU A 20 7.51 0.50 11.25
CA GLU A 20 7.81 0.79 12.65
C GLU A 20 9.23 0.37 12.99
N GLY A 21 9.90 1.18 13.79
CA GLY A 21 11.30 0.94 14.15
C GLY A 21 12.29 1.41 13.10
N LYS A 22 11.84 1.88 11.98
CA LYS A 22 12.69 2.57 11.01
C LYS A 22 12.89 3.99 11.51
N GLU A 23 14.13 4.35 11.70
CA GLU A 23 14.44 5.71 12.11
C GLU A 23 14.35 6.67 10.93
N ASP A 24 14.02 7.88 11.21
CA ASP A 24 14.18 9.04 10.34
C ASP A 24 13.64 8.95 8.92
N GLY A 25 12.63 9.71 8.64
CA GLY A 25 12.22 10.03 7.29
C GLY A 25 11.36 8.99 6.60
N VAL A 26 10.95 7.94 7.31
CA VAL A 26 9.93 7.06 6.77
C VAL A 26 8.60 7.78 6.96
N GLN A 27 8.11 8.38 5.90
CA GLN A 27 6.87 9.12 5.93
C GLN A 27 5.86 8.49 5.02
N VAL A 28 4.78 8.06 5.62
CA VAL A 28 3.58 7.63 4.91
C VAL A 28 2.53 8.72 5.16
N VAL A 29 1.92 9.18 4.10
CA VAL A 29 0.88 10.20 4.17
C VAL A 29 -0.48 9.53 3.99
N TYR A 30 -1.42 9.79 4.88
CA TYR A 30 -2.80 9.34 4.72
C TYR A 30 -3.61 10.48 4.14
N LYS A 31 -4.20 10.25 2.97
CA LYS A 31 -4.94 11.26 2.25
C LYS A 31 -5.89 10.58 1.26
N ASP A 32 -7.09 11.13 1.08
CA ASP A 32 -8.10 10.60 0.16
C ASP A 32 -8.42 9.13 0.43
N GLU A 33 -8.51 8.77 1.71
CA GLU A 33 -8.83 7.43 2.18
C GLU A 33 -7.83 6.34 1.75
N THR A 34 -6.61 6.75 1.41
CA THR A 34 -5.54 5.82 1.07
C THR A 34 -4.22 6.31 1.64
N ILE A 35 -3.20 5.49 1.57
CA ILE A 35 -1.86 5.90 1.97
C ILE A 35 -1.02 6.23 0.75
N TRP A 36 -0.10 7.15 0.95
CA TRP A 36 0.83 7.62 -0.07
C TRP A 36 2.25 7.53 0.47
N ALA A 37 3.14 7.04 -0.35
CA ALA A 37 4.55 6.87 0.02
C ALA A 37 5.45 7.30 -1.13
N THR A 38 6.63 7.77 -0.78
CA THR A 38 7.64 8.10 -1.78
C THR A 38 8.29 6.82 -2.31
N GLN A 39 8.97 6.95 -3.43
CA GLN A 39 9.74 5.83 -3.99
C GLN A 39 10.77 5.28 -3.01
N LYS A 40 11.42 6.17 -2.25
CA LYS A 40 12.38 5.78 -1.21
C LYS A 40 11.72 4.95 -0.12
N VAL A 41 10.56 5.37 0.35
CA VAL A 41 9.82 4.63 1.40
C VAL A 41 9.38 3.27 0.88
N ILE A 42 8.92 3.19 -0.35
CA ILE A 42 8.53 1.92 -0.96
C ILE A 42 9.74 0.98 -1.03
N ALA A 43 10.91 1.50 -1.37
CA ALA A 43 12.14 0.71 -1.40
C ALA A 43 12.49 0.17 0.00
N GLU A 44 12.37 1.00 1.02
CA GLU A 44 12.62 0.57 2.41
C GLU A 44 11.59 -0.48 2.85
N LEU A 45 10.34 -0.30 2.48
CA LEU A 45 9.27 -1.24 2.82
C LEU A 45 9.55 -2.64 2.28
N PHE A 46 10.00 -2.74 1.05
CA PHE A 46 10.23 -4.02 0.39
C PHE A 46 11.70 -4.46 0.39
N ASP A 47 12.54 -3.74 1.12
CA ASP A 47 13.96 -4.06 1.27
C ASP A 47 14.67 -4.23 -0.07
N CYS A 48 14.56 -3.21 -0.90
CA CYS A 48 15.23 -3.17 -2.19
C CYS A 48 15.73 -1.75 -2.48
N SER A 49 16.42 -1.56 -3.59
CA SER A 49 16.93 -0.25 -3.94
C SER A 49 15.84 0.66 -4.48
N THR A 50 16.04 1.95 -4.32
CA THR A 50 15.16 2.96 -4.88
C THR A 50 15.12 2.86 -6.41
N ASP A 51 16.25 2.58 -7.03
CA ASP A 51 16.32 2.39 -8.48
C ASP A 51 15.49 1.20 -8.94
N ASN A 52 15.50 0.10 -8.18
CA ASN A 52 14.70 -1.07 -8.49
C ASN A 52 13.21 -0.74 -8.46
N VAL A 53 12.77 0.00 -7.46
CA VAL A 53 11.37 0.47 -7.37
C VAL A 53 11.04 1.34 -8.58
N GLY A 54 11.95 2.22 -8.97
CA GLY A 54 11.75 3.10 -10.13
C GLY A 54 11.54 2.32 -11.42
N VAL A 55 12.31 1.27 -11.63
CA VAL A 55 12.16 0.41 -12.80
C VAL A 55 10.80 -0.29 -12.80
N HIS A 56 10.39 -0.83 -11.66
CA HIS A 56 9.09 -1.47 -11.55
C HIS A 56 7.93 -0.49 -11.80
N LEU A 57 8.01 0.70 -11.21
CA LEU A 57 6.98 1.73 -11.43
C LEU A 57 6.88 2.11 -12.91
N LYS A 58 8.02 2.32 -13.55
CA LYS A 58 8.05 2.63 -14.98
C LYS A 58 7.35 1.54 -15.79
N ASN A 59 7.63 0.28 -15.49
CA ASN A 59 7.04 -0.85 -16.20
C ASN A 59 5.55 -0.99 -15.91
N ILE A 60 5.13 -0.75 -14.67
CA ILE A 60 3.71 -0.78 -14.28
C ILE A 60 2.91 0.23 -15.09
N PHE A 61 3.41 1.46 -15.20
CA PHE A 61 2.72 2.51 -15.94
C PHE A 61 2.79 2.28 -17.45
N ALA A 62 3.93 1.84 -17.95
CA ALA A 62 4.11 1.59 -19.38
C ALA A 62 3.20 0.46 -19.89
N SER A 63 2.97 -0.56 -19.06
CA SER A 63 2.11 -1.69 -19.44
C SER A 63 0.62 -1.40 -19.31
N GLY A 64 0.26 -0.26 -18.71
CA GLY A 64 -1.14 0.08 -18.46
C GLY A 64 -1.74 -0.63 -17.26
N GLU A 65 -0.94 -1.31 -16.45
CA GLU A 65 -1.44 -1.97 -15.24
C GLU A 65 -2.11 -0.97 -14.31
N LEU A 66 -1.51 0.21 -14.15
CA LEU A 66 -2.08 1.33 -13.40
C LEU A 66 -1.97 2.61 -14.21
N ASP A 67 -2.92 3.51 -14.00
CA ASP A 67 -2.85 4.85 -14.55
C ASP A 67 -1.97 5.73 -13.66
N LYS A 68 -0.92 6.30 -14.25
CA LYS A 68 0.04 7.11 -13.52
C LYS A 68 -0.63 8.31 -12.85
N GLU A 69 -1.51 9.01 -13.55
CA GLU A 69 -2.15 10.21 -13.00
C GLU A 69 -3.05 9.89 -11.81
N ALA A 70 -3.72 8.74 -11.85
CA ALA A 70 -4.63 8.33 -10.79
C ALA A 70 -3.89 7.82 -9.55
N THR A 71 -2.65 7.38 -9.68
CA THR A 71 -1.90 6.71 -8.60
C THR A 71 -0.70 7.50 -8.10
N THR A 72 -0.45 8.68 -8.64
CA THR A 72 0.66 9.55 -8.21
C THR A 72 0.17 10.95 -7.90
N GLU A 73 0.85 11.61 -6.99
CA GLU A 73 0.56 12.99 -6.65
C GLU A 73 1.81 13.65 -6.08
N LYS A 74 2.00 14.92 -6.40
CA LYS A 74 3.05 15.71 -5.78
C LYS A 74 2.50 16.28 -4.48
N ILE A 75 3.12 15.93 -3.37
CA ILE A 75 2.71 16.35 -2.04
C ILE A 75 3.83 17.14 -1.41
N SER A 76 3.46 18.27 -0.79
CA SER A 76 4.40 19.09 -0.05
C SER A 76 4.39 18.68 1.42
N VAL A 77 5.57 18.40 1.96
CA VAL A 77 5.75 18.00 3.34
C VAL A 77 6.73 18.95 4.00
N VAL A 78 6.40 19.39 5.21
CA VAL A 78 7.30 20.20 6.02
C VAL A 78 8.21 19.28 6.79
N GLN A 79 9.52 19.49 6.65
CA GLN A 79 10.54 18.71 7.34
C GLN A 79 11.47 19.65 8.11
N MET A 80 11.98 19.16 9.24
CA MET A 80 13.01 19.88 9.98
C MET A 80 14.37 19.47 9.46
N GLU A 81 15.13 20.42 8.98
CA GLU A 81 16.53 20.23 8.60
C GLU A 81 17.38 21.12 9.52
N GLY A 82 17.96 20.50 10.55
CA GLY A 82 18.59 21.22 11.63
C GLY A 82 17.55 22.02 12.40
N ASP A 83 17.73 23.35 12.49
CA ASP A 83 16.79 24.25 13.16
C ASP A 83 15.78 24.89 12.21
N ARG A 84 15.77 24.48 10.95
CA ARG A 84 14.94 25.10 9.92
C ARG A 84 13.81 24.19 9.49
N GLU A 85 12.63 24.77 9.32
CA GLU A 85 11.56 24.12 8.61
C GLU A 85 11.77 24.27 7.11
N VAL A 86 11.77 23.16 6.39
CA VAL A 86 11.91 23.15 4.94
C VAL A 86 10.70 22.46 4.34
N LYS A 87 10.04 23.14 3.42
CA LYS A 87 8.93 22.58 2.68
C LYS A 87 9.48 21.95 1.41
N ARG A 88 9.27 20.63 1.27
CA ARG A 88 9.70 19.89 0.08
C ARG A 88 8.49 19.33 -0.64
N THR A 89 8.47 19.48 -1.94
CA THR A 89 7.45 18.88 -2.80
C THR A 89 8.07 17.66 -3.48
N THR A 90 7.47 16.51 -3.23
CA THR A 90 7.99 15.23 -3.72
C THR A 90 6.85 14.43 -4.32
N GLN A 91 7.16 13.58 -5.28
CA GLN A 91 6.16 12.69 -5.86
C GLN A 91 5.89 11.51 -4.93
N PHE A 92 4.61 11.29 -4.66
CA PHE A 92 4.13 10.19 -3.85
C PHE A 92 3.32 9.23 -4.72
N TYR A 93 3.26 8.00 -4.29
CA TYR A 93 2.53 6.92 -4.93
C TYR A 93 1.51 6.35 -3.96
N ASN A 94 0.30 6.09 -4.44
CA ASN A 94 -0.76 5.60 -3.55
C ASN A 94 -0.64 4.10 -3.27
N LEU A 95 -1.58 3.58 -2.48
CA LEU A 95 -1.59 2.17 -2.08
C LEU A 95 -1.61 1.22 -3.27
N ASP A 96 -2.35 1.53 -4.32
CA ASP A 96 -2.40 0.68 -5.51
C ASP A 96 -1.02 0.51 -6.13
N ALA A 97 -0.27 1.60 -6.24
CA ALA A 97 1.09 1.57 -6.76
C ALA A 97 2.02 0.78 -5.82
N ILE A 98 1.89 0.97 -4.51
CA ILE A 98 2.67 0.24 -3.52
C ILE A 98 2.44 -1.26 -3.65
N ILE A 99 1.19 -1.68 -3.77
CA ILE A 99 0.82 -3.09 -3.93
C ILE A 99 1.42 -3.67 -5.21
N SER A 100 1.28 -2.95 -6.33
CA SER A 100 1.82 -3.41 -7.61
C SER A 100 3.33 -3.60 -7.57
N VAL A 101 4.06 -2.70 -6.92
CA VAL A 101 5.50 -2.85 -6.72
C VAL A 101 5.80 -4.07 -5.87
N GLY A 102 5.04 -4.28 -4.79
CA GLY A 102 5.23 -5.43 -3.90
C GLY A 102 5.07 -6.78 -4.61
N TYR A 103 4.25 -6.83 -5.65
CA TYR A 103 4.09 -8.04 -6.45
C TYR A 103 5.22 -8.27 -7.47
N ARG A 104 6.06 -7.28 -7.69
CA ARG A 104 7.17 -7.37 -8.65
C ARG A 104 8.54 -7.51 -8.01
N VAL A 105 8.72 -7.00 -6.81
CA VAL A 105 10.01 -7.01 -6.12
C VAL A 105 10.34 -8.43 -5.68
N ASN A 106 11.61 -8.82 -5.90
CA ASN A 106 12.12 -10.11 -5.46
C ASN A 106 12.92 -9.93 -4.16
N SER A 107 12.23 -10.02 -3.04
CA SER A 107 12.84 -9.93 -1.72
C SER A 107 12.03 -10.73 -0.73
N VAL A 108 12.62 -11.04 0.42
CA VAL A 108 11.91 -11.73 1.50
C VAL A 108 10.73 -10.90 1.98
N ARG A 109 10.93 -9.61 2.13
CA ARG A 109 9.87 -8.70 2.58
C ARG A 109 8.71 -8.63 1.61
N ALA A 110 9.01 -8.54 0.32
CA ALA A 110 7.98 -8.54 -0.71
C ALA A 110 7.22 -9.86 -0.73
N THR A 111 7.91 -10.98 -0.52
CA THR A 111 7.27 -12.29 -0.42
C THR A 111 6.32 -12.34 0.78
N GLN A 112 6.74 -11.85 1.93
CA GLN A 112 5.89 -11.78 3.12
C GLN A 112 4.67 -10.89 2.87
N PHE A 113 4.86 -9.79 2.19
CA PHE A 113 3.77 -8.90 1.82
C PHE A 113 2.76 -9.60 0.92
N ARG A 114 3.22 -10.32 -0.11
CA ARG A 114 2.33 -11.07 -1.01
C ARG A 114 1.57 -12.17 -0.27
N GLN A 115 2.22 -12.87 0.65
CA GLN A 115 1.57 -13.89 1.47
C GLN A 115 0.48 -13.28 2.33
N TRP A 116 0.76 -12.12 2.92
CA TRP A 116 -0.22 -11.42 3.73
C TRP A 116 -1.40 -10.93 2.88
N CYS A 117 -1.15 -10.38 1.71
CA CYS A 117 -2.21 -9.98 0.78
C CYS A 117 -3.10 -11.16 0.40
N THR A 118 -2.51 -12.31 0.12
CA THR A 118 -3.25 -13.53 -0.20
C THR A 118 -4.13 -13.95 0.97
N TYR A 119 -3.60 -13.89 2.17
CA TYR A 119 -4.38 -14.21 3.38
C TYR A 119 -5.59 -13.29 3.52
N VAL A 120 -5.39 -11.98 3.40
CA VAL A 120 -6.46 -11.00 3.52
C VAL A 120 -7.53 -11.22 2.45
N LEU A 121 -7.11 -11.42 1.21
CA LEU A 121 -8.04 -11.63 0.10
C LEU A 121 -8.84 -12.91 0.27
N ARG A 122 -8.20 -13.97 0.76
CA ARG A 122 -8.89 -15.25 1.06
C ARG A 122 -9.96 -15.06 2.12
N GLN A 123 -9.64 -14.34 3.21
CA GLN A 123 -10.61 -14.06 4.26
C GLN A 123 -11.80 -13.25 3.71
N PHE A 124 -11.52 -12.30 2.86
CA PHE A 124 -12.55 -11.50 2.23
C PHE A 124 -13.46 -12.36 1.35
N ALA A 125 -12.89 -13.23 0.55
CA ALA A 125 -13.65 -14.10 -0.35
C ALA A 125 -14.54 -15.08 0.43
N ILE A 126 -14.02 -15.66 1.52
CA ILE A 126 -14.80 -16.58 2.38
C ILE A 126 -15.96 -15.83 3.02
N ARG A 127 -15.72 -14.63 3.52
CA ARG A 127 -16.76 -13.81 4.15
C ARG A 127 -17.83 -13.44 3.14
N GLY A 128 -17.45 -13.06 1.93
CA GLY A 128 -18.38 -12.76 0.85
C GLY A 128 -19.26 -13.95 0.51
N TYR A 129 -18.68 -15.14 0.42
CA TYR A 129 -19.43 -16.38 0.17
C TYR A 129 -20.47 -16.63 1.23
N VAL A 130 -20.10 -16.47 2.50
CA VAL A 130 -21.05 -16.70 3.62
C VAL A 130 -22.23 -15.74 3.54
N ILE A 131 -21.97 -14.48 3.22
CA ILE A 131 -23.04 -13.49 3.07
C ILE A 131 -23.98 -13.84 1.93
N ASP A 132 -23.46 -14.23 0.79
CA ASP A 132 -24.25 -14.58 -0.39
C ASP A 132 -25.08 -15.83 -0.14
N LYS A 133 -24.50 -16.85 0.51
CA LYS A 133 -25.22 -18.05 0.90
C LYS A 133 -26.40 -17.71 1.79
N LYS A 134 -26.21 -16.85 2.76
CA LYS A 134 -27.25 -16.42 3.67
C LYS A 134 -28.38 -15.70 2.96
N ARG A 135 -28.05 -14.85 1.98
CA ARG A 135 -29.06 -14.18 1.14
C ARG A 135 -29.88 -15.18 0.37
N MET A 136 -29.24 -16.18 -0.21
CA MET A 136 -29.94 -17.23 -0.94
C MET A 136 -30.92 -18.00 -0.07
N GLU A 137 -30.50 -18.35 1.15
CA GLU A 137 -31.36 -19.04 2.11
C GLU A 137 -32.56 -18.20 2.50
N ASN A 138 -32.42 -16.89 2.56
CA ASN A 138 -33.50 -15.97 2.91
C ASN A 138 -34.34 -15.51 1.70
N GLY A 139 -34.04 -16.03 0.51
CA GLY A 139 -34.74 -15.63 -0.69
C GLY A 139 -34.53 -14.19 -1.15
N SER A 140 -33.52 -13.54 -0.58
CA SER A 140 -33.24 -12.13 -0.88
C SER A 140 -32.07 -11.95 -1.87
N PHE A 141 -31.53 -13.03 -2.35
CA PHE A 141 -30.45 -12.99 -3.32
C PHE A 141 -30.99 -12.66 -4.70
N ILE A 142 -30.39 -11.67 -5.33
CA ILE A 142 -30.70 -11.28 -6.72
C ILE A 142 -29.38 -11.45 -7.49
N GLY A 143 -29.38 -12.42 -8.36
CA GLY A 143 -28.20 -12.79 -9.14
C GLY A 143 -27.79 -11.72 -10.15
#